data_01205e52f63711a717156b11399495e5
#
_entry.id   01205e52f63711a717156b11399495e5
#
_cell.length_a   1.000
_cell.length_b   1.000
_cell.length_c   1.000
_cell.angle_alpha   90.00
_cell.angle_beta   90.00
_cell.angle_gamma   90.00
#
_symmetry.space_group_name_H-M   'P 1'
#
loop_
_entity.id
_entity.type
_entity.pdbx_description
1 polymer ?
#
loop_
_entity_poly.entity_id
_entity_poly.type
_entity_poly.pdbx_seq_one_letter_code
_entity_poly.pdbx_strand_id
1 'polypeptide(L)'
;MDTVVINAVTKKFGQTVALDALSLTIPMGQMTGIVGADAAGKTTLLRIIIGLLAADTGSVATLGLDPATQKKELTARIGYMPQKFGLYEDLTVRENLEFYADLKEVAKDFSKLLDFTGLEPFQDRLAGKLSGGMKQKLGLACALLGDPEFLVLDEPSVGVDPISRRDLMHLVKTTITPKTTVVWSTAYLDEANSFDNTIVMDQGKVIYNGSPSALAATSAAFEREVIRLMGGYEEKPSQIAAHYVYRESNIEYPVEALDLLKMYGSFAAVKNNTFHIKRGEIFGLLGPNGAGKSTSFKMMCGLARPTAGTAKIMGVDIKKNPTLARSYLGYMAQKFSLYGNMSVRENLEFFAGIYGIPFAEIKERVDNIAAHFGLAVYFDQLSEQLPLGIKQRLSLACALIHNPPILFLDEATSGVDVVTRKEFWCHLRALAEKGVTILITTHFMDEAEYCDNISLFYKGETIAIGTPAALKQQAGATTMEEAFIELINRKDAESGLL
;
A
#
# COMPACT_ATOMS: atom_id res chain seq x y z
N MET A 1 21.86 11.80 -24.61
CA MET A 1 22.17 10.36 -24.60
C MET A 1 21.15 9.67 -23.71
N ASP A 2 20.76 8.45 -24.08
CA ASP A 2 19.75 7.71 -23.33
C ASP A 2 20.42 6.59 -22.53
N THR A 3 20.01 6.41 -21.28
CA THR A 3 20.48 5.32 -20.43
C THR A 3 19.87 3.99 -20.85
N VAL A 4 18.59 4.02 -21.27
CA VAL A 4 17.89 2.83 -21.76
C VAL A 4 17.25 3.14 -23.10
N VAL A 5 17.42 2.23 -24.07
CA VAL A 5 16.76 2.27 -25.38
C VAL A 5 16.08 0.91 -25.60
N ILE A 6 14.79 0.94 -25.86
CA ILE A 6 13.96 -0.25 -26.09
C ILE A 6 13.26 -0.14 -27.43
N ASN A 7 13.35 -1.18 -28.25
CA ASN A 7 12.73 -1.23 -29.57
C ASN A 7 11.85 -2.48 -29.71
N ALA A 8 10.54 -2.28 -29.82
CA ALA A 8 9.51 -3.29 -30.10
C ALA A 8 9.62 -4.57 -29.21
N VAL A 9 9.89 -4.38 -27.91
CA VAL A 9 10.05 -5.49 -26.96
C VAL A 9 8.71 -6.12 -26.65
N THR A 10 8.64 -7.44 -26.82
CA THR A 10 7.49 -8.26 -26.40
C THR A 10 7.94 -9.28 -25.35
N LYS A 11 7.11 -9.48 -24.32
CA LYS A 11 7.29 -10.53 -23.33
C LYS A 11 5.97 -11.21 -23.00
N LYS A 12 5.98 -12.55 -23.04
CA LYS A 12 4.81 -13.39 -22.74
C LYS A 12 5.11 -14.36 -21.61
N PHE A 13 4.10 -14.64 -20.81
CA PHE A 13 4.09 -15.71 -19.81
C PHE A 13 2.89 -16.63 -20.11
N GLY A 14 3.17 -17.76 -20.76
CA GLY A 14 2.10 -18.62 -21.29
C GLY A 14 1.24 -17.87 -22.30
N GLN A 15 -0.05 -17.73 -22.01
CA GLN A 15 -0.99 -16.98 -22.87
C GLN A 15 -1.04 -15.47 -22.55
N THR A 16 -0.46 -15.04 -21.46
CA THR A 16 -0.51 -13.64 -21.01
C THR A 16 0.61 -12.83 -21.67
N VAL A 17 0.26 -11.76 -22.38
CA VAL A 17 1.21 -10.78 -22.92
C VAL A 17 1.49 -9.73 -21.87
N ALA A 18 2.69 -9.76 -21.28
CA ALA A 18 3.10 -8.81 -20.25
C ALA A 18 3.68 -7.51 -20.81
N LEU A 19 4.34 -7.56 -21.98
CA LEU A 19 4.77 -6.40 -22.77
C LEU A 19 4.44 -6.67 -24.23
N ASP A 20 3.84 -5.69 -24.92
CA ASP A 20 3.35 -5.81 -26.28
C ASP A 20 4.05 -4.79 -27.20
N ALA A 21 5.07 -5.26 -27.94
CA ALA A 21 5.85 -4.48 -28.89
C ALA A 21 6.28 -3.09 -28.35
N LEU A 22 6.67 -3.03 -27.07
CA LEU A 22 6.93 -1.81 -26.33
C LEU A 22 8.22 -1.16 -26.84
N SER A 23 8.15 0.17 -27.13
CA SER A 23 9.31 0.99 -27.48
C SER A 23 9.34 2.22 -26.60
N LEU A 24 10.50 2.52 -26.00
CA LEU A 24 10.72 3.74 -25.21
C LEU A 24 12.21 4.04 -25.05
N THR A 25 12.49 5.28 -24.63
CA THR A 25 13.82 5.69 -24.19
C THR A 25 13.74 6.28 -22.78
N ILE A 26 14.82 6.11 -22.01
CA ILE A 26 14.99 6.73 -20.69
C ILE A 26 16.22 7.62 -20.75
N PRO A 27 16.07 8.96 -20.60
CA PRO A 27 17.17 9.91 -20.70
C PRO A 27 18.21 9.70 -19.58
N MET A 28 19.47 10.01 -19.89
CA MET A 28 20.56 9.96 -18.92
C MET A 28 20.46 11.11 -17.89
N GLY A 29 20.81 10.83 -16.63
CA GLY A 29 20.91 11.84 -15.56
C GLY A 29 19.57 12.38 -15.10
N GLN A 30 18.46 11.70 -15.40
CA GLN A 30 17.11 12.08 -14.97
C GLN A 30 16.50 11.05 -14.05
N MET A 31 15.52 11.50 -13.27
CA MET A 31 14.67 10.65 -12.46
C MET A 31 13.35 10.39 -13.21
N THR A 32 13.17 9.14 -13.64
CA THR A 32 12.01 8.72 -14.42
C THR A 32 11.07 7.86 -13.57
N GLY A 33 9.81 8.28 -13.42
CA GLY A 33 8.75 7.50 -12.81
C GLY A 33 8.11 6.53 -13.80
N ILE A 34 7.80 5.31 -13.38
CA ILE A 34 6.96 4.38 -14.14
C ILE A 34 5.68 4.11 -13.33
N VAL A 35 4.55 4.53 -13.87
CA VAL A 35 3.23 4.33 -13.25
C VAL A 35 2.33 3.49 -14.14
N GLY A 36 1.34 2.85 -13.56
CA GLY A 36 0.35 2.04 -14.28
C GLY A 36 -0.40 1.12 -13.33
N ALA A 37 -1.49 0.55 -13.81
CA ALA A 37 -2.30 -0.41 -13.07
C ALA A 37 -1.49 -1.64 -12.63
N ASP A 38 -2.05 -2.42 -11.72
CA ASP A 38 -1.53 -3.74 -11.39
C ASP A 38 -1.49 -4.60 -12.66
N ALA A 39 -0.41 -5.35 -12.79
CA ALA A 39 -0.14 -6.16 -13.99
C ALA A 39 0.05 -5.37 -15.32
N ALA A 40 0.21 -4.03 -15.29
CA ALA A 40 0.52 -3.24 -16.49
C ALA A 40 1.89 -3.55 -17.13
N GLY A 41 2.72 -4.39 -16.49
CA GLY A 41 4.02 -4.80 -17.01
C GLY A 41 5.23 -4.06 -16.41
N LYS A 42 5.04 -3.18 -15.41
CA LYS A 42 6.11 -2.36 -14.78
C LYS A 42 7.32 -3.19 -14.36
N THR A 43 7.12 -4.13 -13.43
CA THR A 43 8.19 -5.02 -12.92
C THR A 43 8.82 -5.87 -14.03
N THR A 44 8.02 -6.33 -15.02
CA THR A 44 8.52 -7.08 -16.19
C THR A 44 9.49 -6.22 -16.99
N LEU A 45 9.12 -4.98 -17.27
CA LEU A 45 9.98 -4.01 -17.96
C LEU A 45 11.26 -3.77 -17.18
N LEU A 46 11.17 -3.48 -15.87
CA LEU A 46 12.35 -3.26 -15.01
C LEU A 46 13.31 -4.45 -15.05
N ARG A 47 12.79 -5.68 -14.92
CA ARG A 47 13.63 -6.89 -14.95
C ARG A 47 14.30 -7.13 -16.31
N ILE A 48 13.67 -6.72 -17.41
CA ILE A 48 14.28 -6.83 -18.75
C ILE A 48 15.41 -5.82 -18.91
N ILE A 49 15.21 -4.55 -18.52
CA ILE A 49 16.25 -3.52 -18.67
C ILE A 49 17.49 -3.75 -17.81
N ILE A 50 17.36 -4.50 -16.69
CA ILE A 50 18.51 -4.87 -15.84
C ILE A 50 19.07 -6.28 -16.13
N GLY A 51 18.57 -6.99 -17.14
CA GLY A 51 19.06 -8.31 -17.53
C GLY A 51 18.67 -9.47 -16.60
N LEU A 52 17.65 -9.30 -15.75
CA LEU A 52 17.08 -10.39 -14.92
C LEU A 52 16.07 -11.23 -15.68
N LEU A 53 15.53 -10.72 -16.77
CA LEU A 53 14.56 -11.40 -17.62
C LEU A 53 14.88 -11.10 -19.08
N ALA A 54 14.87 -12.12 -19.95
CA ALA A 54 15.04 -11.94 -21.38
C ALA A 54 13.71 -11.55 -22.05
N ALA A 55 13.76 -10.64 -23.01
CA ALA A 55 12.65 -10.38 -23.93
C ALA A 55 12.46 -11.58 -24.88
N ASP A 56 11.22 -11.80 -25.36
CA ASP A 56 10.95 -12.83 -26.35
C ASP A 56 11.23 -12.31 -27.78
N THR A 57 10.97 -11.01 -28.02
CA THR A 57 11.31 -10.31 -29.28
C THR A 57 11.70 -8.87 -28.98
N GLY A 58 12.28 -8.20 -29.98
CA GLY A 58 12.75 -6.82 -29.87
C GLY A 58 14.20 -6.71 -29.39
N SER A 59 14.64 -5.50 -29.06
CA SER A 59 15.99 -5.24 -28.57
C SER A 59 15.99 -4.24 -27.41
N VAL A 60 16.95 -4.42 -26.50
CA VAL A 60 17.16 -3.53 -25.35
C VAL A 60 18.65 -3.19 -25.28
N ALA A 61 18.94 -1.92 -25.07
CA ALA A 61 20.26 -1.45 -24.70
C ALA A 61 20.15 -0.66 -23.40
N THR A 62 20.93 -1.02 -22.38
CA THR A 62 21.04 -0.34 -21.08
C THR A 62 22.48 0.08 -20.86
N LEU A 63 22.72 1.37 -20.65
CA LEU A 63 24.09 1.96 -20.59
C LEU A 63 24.94 1.58 -21.81
N GLY A 64 24.30 1.43 -22.97
CA GLY A 64 24.93 1.00 -24.22
C GLY A 64 25.24 -0.50 -24.32
N LEU A 65 24.88 -1.30 -23.32
CA LEU A 65 25.10 -2.75 -23.23
C LEU A 65 23.80 -3.51 -23.52
N ASP A 66 23.91 -4.69 -24.10
CA ASP A 66 22.80 -5.63 -24.19
C ASP A 66 22.61 -6.38 -22.86
N PRO A 67 21.48 -6.18 -22.14
CA PRO A 67 21.27 -6.82 -20.85
C PRO A 67 21.23 -8.35 -20.88
N ALA A 68 20.90 -8.96 -22.02
CA ALA A 68 20.80 -10.40 -22.15
C ALA A 68 22.18 -11.07 -22.27
N THR A 69 23.13 -10.43 -22.96
CA THR A 69 24.43 -11.00 -23.29
C THR A 69 25.59 -10.41 -22.48
N GLN A 70 25.48 -9.15 -22.04
CA GLN A 70 26.51 -8.43 -21.28
C GLN A 70 26.14 -8.22 -19.81
N LYS A 71 25.43 -9.17 -19.22
CA LYS A 71 24.85 -9.06 -17.87
C LYS A 71 25.89 -8.75 -16.80
N LYS A 72 27.09 -9.38 -16.83
CA LYS A 72 28.11 -9.19 -15.78
C LYS A 72 28.61 -7.73 -15.75
N GLU A 73 28.91 -7.17 -16.92
CA GLU A 73 29.36 -5.78 -17.04
C GLU A 73 28.26 -4.80 -16.59
N LEU A 74 27.02 -5.08 -17.00
CA LEU A 74 25.87 -4.26 -16.65
C LEU A 74 25.59 -4.28 -15.14
N THR A 75 25.62 -5.45 -14.50
CA THR A 75 25.35 -5.61 -13.05
C THR A 75 26.31 -4.82 -12.18
N ALA A 76 27.56 -4.64 -12.60
CA ALA A 76 28.55 -3.85 -11.86
C ALA A 76 28.21 -2.34 -11.83
N ARG A 77 27.42 -1.86 -12.81
CA ARG A 77 27.06 -0.45 -13.01
C ARG A 77 25.64 -0.10 -12.57
N ILE A 78 24.83 -1.11 -12.14
CA ILE A 78 23.42 -0.93 -11.74
C ILE A 78 23.25 -1.12 -10.24
N GLY A 79 22.35 -0.29 -9.66
CA GLY A 79 21.70 -0.57 -8.39
C GLY A 79 20.27 -1.05 -8.64
N TYR A 80 19.86 -2.14 -8.01
CA TYR A 80 18.48 -2.63 -8.13
C TYR A 80 17.88 -2.90 -6.75
N MET A 81 16.74 -2.30 -6.50
CA MET A 81 15.91 -2.58 -5.33
C MET A 81 14.59 -3.23 -5.80
N PRO A 82 14.39 -4.53 -5.55
CA PRO A 82 13.18 -5.23 -5.95
C PRO A 82 11.99 -4.88 -5.05
N GLN A 83 10.77 -5.05 -5.54
CA GLN A 83 9.52 -4.84 -4.81
C GLN A 83 9.44 -5.63 -3.49
N LYS A 84 9.93 -6.87 -3.46
CA LYS A 84 10.18 -7.60 -2.21
C LYS A 84 11.62 -7.32 -1.82
N PHE A 85 11.85 -6.71 -0.69
CA PHE A 85 13.11 -6.12 -0.22
C PHE A 85 14.43 -6.78 -0.68
N GLY A 86 14.42 -8.05 -1.05
CA GLY A 86 15.63 -8.79 -1.40
C GLY A 86 16.59 -8.97 -0.22
N LEU A 87 16.20 -8.59 0.99
CA LEU A 87 17.02 -8.67 2.19
C LEU A 87 16.95 -10.06 2.81
N TYR A 88 18.07 -10.47 3.39
CA TYR A 88 18.16 -11.68 4.20
C TYR A 88 17.74 -11.34 5.63
N GLU A 89 16.57 -11.80 6.04
CA GLU A 89 15.95 -11.44 7.32
C GLU A 89 16.73 -11.98 8.54
N ASP A 90 17.46 -13.08 8.35
CA ASP A 90 18.30 -13.71 9.37
C ASP A 90 19.70 -13.08 9.48
N LEU A 91 20.04 -12.15 8.61
CA LEU A 91 21.26 -11.36 8.67
C LEU A 91 20.98 -10.01 9.32
N THR A 92 22.01 -9.46 9.98
CA THR A 92 21.99 -8.10 10.51
C THR A 92 22.00 -7.06 9.37
N VAL A 93 21.80 -5.79 9.71
CA VAL A 93 21.95 -4.67 8.75
C VAL A 93 23.35 -4.70 8.13
N ARG A 94 24.40 -4.81 8.95
CA ARG A 94 25.79 -4.87 8.50
C ARG A 94 26.07 -6.07 7.61
N GLU A 95 25.64 -7.27 8.02
CA GLU A 95 25.87 -8.50 7.24
C GLU A 95 25.13 -8.48 5.90
N ASN A 96 23.93 -7.87 5.81
CA ASN A 96 23.28 -7.64 4.53
C ASN A 96 24.14 -6.76 3.61
N LEU A 97 24.67 -5.63 4.12
CA LEU A 97 25.54 -4.74 3.34
C LEU A 97 26.82 -5.46 2.90
N GLU A 98 27.46 -6.24 3.78
CA GLU A 98 28.66 -7.04 3.47
C GLU A 98 28.39 -8.07 2.37
N PHE A 99 27.24 -8.77 2.47
CA PHE A 99 26.83 -9.75 1.46
C PHE A 99 26.64 -9.11 0.08
N TYR A 100 25.94 -7.96 0.02
CA TYR A 100 25.74 -7.24 -1.25
C TYR A 100 27.04 -6.62 -1.77
N ALA A 101 27.95 -6.16 -0.89
CA ALA A 101 29.26 -5.66 -1.29
C ALA A 101 30.13 -6.77 -1.90
N ASP A 102 30.11 -7.98 -1.32
CA ASP A 102 30.78 -9.14 -1.88
C ASP A 102 30.23 -9.53 -3.25
N LEU A 103 28.91 -9.53 -3.42
CA LEU A 103 28.28 -9.82 -4.73
C LEU A 103 28.64 -8.80 -5.82
N LYS A 104 28.85 -7.54 -5.44
CA LYS A 104 29.24 -6.46 -6.37
C LYS A 104 30.76 -6.28 -6.49
N GLU A 105 31.56 -7.01 -5.72
CA GLU A 105 33.02 -6.87 -5.65
C GLU A 105 33.47 -5.45 -5.29
N VAL A 106 32.74 -4.77 -4.35
CA VAL A 106 33.03 -3.39 -3.92
C VAL A 106 33.56 -3.33 -2.48
N ALA A 107 34.13 -2.17 -2.13
CA ALA A 107 34.71 -1.98 -0.80
C ALA A 107 33.64 -2.05 0.31
N LYS A 108 34.00 -2.59 1.48
CA LYS A 108 33.13 -2.75 2.65
C LYS A 108 33.21 -1.55 3.61
N ASP A 109 33.25 -0.34 3.08
CA ASP A 109 33.08 0.87 3.87
C ASP A 109 31.62 1.35 3.76
N PHE A 110 30.83 1.12 4.81
CA PHE A 110 29.42 1.43 4.85
C PHE A 110 29.11 2.68 5.68
N SER A 111 30.12 3.36 6.23
CA SER A 111 29.94 4.47 7.18
C SER A 111 29.03 5.54 6.62
N LYS A 112 29.28 5.98 5.39
CA LYS A 112 28.45 6.99 4.72
C LYS A 112 27.03 6.52 4.45
N LEU A 113 26.84 5.27 4.04
CA LEU A 113 25.51 4.71 3.75
C LEU A 113 24.69 4.50 5.03
N LEU A 114 25.33 4.04 6.10
CA LEU A 114 24.68 3.84 7.40
C LEU A 114 24.28 5.17 8.04
N ASP A 115 25.16 6.16 8.04
CA ASP A 115 24.85 7.52 8.51
C ASP A 115 23.71 8.14 7.69
N PHE A 116 23.86 8.14 6.37
CA PHE A 116 22.90 8.67 5.42
C PHE A 116 21.51 8.06 5.56
N THR A 117 21.40 6.75 5.76
CA THR A 117 20.10 6.06 5.95
C THR A 117 19.61 6.11 7.40
N GLY A 118 20.42 6.60 8.34
CA GLY A 118 20.12 6.58 9.77
C GLY A 118 20.09 5.15 10.36
N LEU A 119 20.80 4.21 9.73
CA LEU A 119 20.84 2.81 10.16
C LEU A 119 22.05 2.48 11.05
N GLU A 120 22.98 3.41 11.25
CA GLU A 120 24.16 3.21 12.08
C GLU A 120 23.84 2.65 13.48
N PRO A 121 22.86 3.18 14.25
CA PRO A 121 22.52 2.65 15.57
C PRO A 121 21.92 1.25 15.55
N PHE A 122 21.55 0.75 14.37
CA PHE A 122 20.85 -0.52 14.18
C PHE A 122 21.67 -1.55 13.41
N GLN A 123 22.97 -1.29 13.17
CA GLN A 123 23.81 -2.12 12.31
C GLN A 123 23.91 -3.60 12.74
N ASP A 124 23.79 -3.88 14.05
CA ASP A 124 23.84 -5.23 14.61
C ASP A 124 22.45 -5.86 14.78
N ARG A 125 21.39 -5.17 14.35
CA ARG A 125 20.00 -5.68 14.42
C ARG A 125 19.71 -6.54 13.20
N LEU A 126 19.06 -7.69 13.42
CA LEU A 126 18.58 -8.55 12.33
C LEU A 126 17.60 -7.78 11.43
N ALA A 127 17.75 -7.91 10.12
CA ALA A 127 16.89 -7.25 9.14
C ALA A 127 15.40 -7.63 9.31
N GLY A 128 15.12 -8.88 9.72
CA GLY A 128 13.77 -9.34 10.05
C GLY A 128 13.09 -8.56 11.18
N LYS A 129 13.88 -7.93 12.08
CA LYS A 129 13.39 -7.13 13.23
C LYS A 129 13.30 -5.63 12.94
N LEU A 130 13.61 -5.20 11.72
CA LEU A 130 13.49 -3.80 11.30
C LEU A 130 12.01 -3.45 10.99
N SER A 131 11.64 -2.19 11.14
CA SER A 131 10.37 -1.67 10.63
C SER A 131 10.37 -1.68 9.10
N GLY A 132 9.18 -1.57 8.48
CA GLY A 132 9.05 -1.50 7.02
C GLY A 132 9.92 -0.40 6.40
N GLY A 133 9.83 0.83 6.92
CA GLY A 133 10.66 1.96 6.46
C GLY A 133 12.17 1.72 6.66
N MET A 134 12.59 1.08 7.76
CA MET A 134 14.01 0.72 7.94
C MET A 134 14.47 -0.36 6.96
N LYS A 135 13.62 -1.34 6.63
CA LYS A 135 13.91 -2.34 5.59
C LYS A 135 14.06 -1.67 4.22
N GLN A 136 13.22 -0.67 3.91
CA GLN A 136 13.35 0.12 2.67
C GLN A 136 14.68 0.87 2.62
N LYS A 137 15.04 1.56 3.71
CA LYS A 137 16.33 2.26 3.82
C LYS A 137 17.52 1.32 3.66
N LEU A 138 17.45 0.10 4.24
CA LEU A 138 18.48 -0.91 4.05
C LEU A 138 18.53 -1.44 2.61
N GLY A 139 17.38 -1.71 1.99
CA GLY A 139 17.29 -2.11 0.59
C GLY A 139 17.89 -1.07 -0.36
N LEU A 140 17.59 0.22 -0.11
CA LEU A 140 18.18 1.34 -0.84
C LEU A 140 19.70 1.40 -0.62
N ALA A 141 20.18 1.25 0.62
CA ALA A 141 21.62 1.23 0.91
C ALA A 141 22.34 0.09 0.14
N CYS A 142 21.75 -1.11 0.12
CA CYS A 142 22.29 -2.23 -0.67
C CYS A 142 22.30 -1.94 -2.19
N ALA A 143 21.28 -1.25 -2.71
CA ALA A 143 21.21 -0.87 -4.11
C ALA A 143 22.26 0.19 -4.49
N LEU A 144 22.57 1.11 -3.57
CA LEU A 144 23.53 2.21 -3.75
C LEU A 144 25.00 1.78 -3.63
N LEU A 145 25.30 0.56 -3.15
CA LEU A 145 26.67 0.05 -3.06
C LEU A 145 27.37 0.13 -4.41
N GLY A 146 28.58 0.70 -4.43
CA GLY A 146 29.42 0.82 -5.61
C GLY A 146 29.04 2.01 -6.52
N ASP A 147 28.30 3.00 -6.03
CA ASP A 147 27.95 4.23 -6.73
C ASP A 147 27.40 3.97 -8.15
N PRO A 148 26.23 3.34 -8.30
CA PRO A 148 25.71 2.90 -9.58
C PRO A 148 25.43 4.08 -10.53
N GLU A 149 25.72 3.89 -11.83
CA GLU A 149 25.36 4.82 -12.88
C GLU A 149 23.85 4.79 -13.20
N PHE A 150 23.21 3.64 -12.93
CA PHE A 150 21.79 3.42 -13.15
C PHE A 150 21.15 2.76 -11.92
N LEU A 151 20.23 3.46 -11.26
CA LEU A 151 19.49 2.99 -10.10
C LEU A 151 18.06 2.65 -10.49
N VAL A 152 17.64 1.40 -10.24
CA VAL A 152 16.30 0.90 -10.54
C VAL A 152 15.60 0.51 -9.25
N LEU A 153 14.48 1.17 -8.96
CA LEU A 153 13.70 0.99 -7.74
C LEU A 153 12.30 0.50 -8.11
N ASP A 154 11.99 -0.73 -7.75
CA ASP A 154 10.70 -1.37 -8.07
C ASP A 154 9.74 -1.25 -6.89
N GLU A 155 8.82 -0.29 -6.97
CA GLU A 155 7.83 0.04 -5.94
C GLU A 155 8.44 0.22 -4.53
N PRO A 156 9.51 1.03 -4.36
CA PRO A 156 10.26 1.11 -3.11
C PRO A 156 9.47 1.72 -1.95
N SER A 157 8.37 2.40 -2.21
CA SER A 157 7.52 3.09 -1.24
C SER A 157 6.26 2.32 -0.84
N VAL A 158 6.00 1.15 -1.44
CA VAL A 158 4.82 0.35 -1.11
C VAL A 158 4.88 -0.18 0.33
N GLY A 159 3.79 0.03 1.08
CA GLY A 159 3.70 -0.40 2.48
C GLY A 159 4.50 0.47 3.47
N VAL A 160 4.97 1.63 3.04
CA VAL A 160 5.70 2.60 3.86
C VAL A 160 4.79 3.77 4.21
N ASP A 161 4.86 4.23 5.44
CA ASP A 161 4.09 5.41 5.89
C ASP A 161 4.59 6.70 5.20
N PRO A 162 3.76 7.77 5.14
CA PRO A 162 4.08 8.98 4.38
C PRO A 162 5.38 9.67 4.81
N ILE A 163 5.70 9.66 6.10
CA ILE A 163 6.93 10.29 6.60
C ILE A 163 8.13 9.51 6.07
N SER A 164 8.14 8.19 6.26
CA SER A 164 9.21 7.32 5.75
C SER A 164 9.31 7.35 4.21
N ARG A 165 8.18 7.53 3.49
CA ARG A 165 8.14 7.67 2.04
C ARG A 165 8.81 8.97 1.58
N ARG A 166 8.50 10.10 2.24
CA ARG A 166 9.18 11.39 1.97
C ARG A 166 10.67 11.32 2.25
N ASP A 167 11.05 10.71 3.38
CA ASP A 167 12.45 10.49 3.72
C ASP A 167 13.17 9.68 2.63
N LEU A 168 12.57 8.58 2.16
CA LEU A 168 13.14 7.73 1.11
C LEU A 168 13.33 8.51 -0.20
N MET A 169 12.33 9.29 -0.62
CA MET A 169 12.40 10.15 -1.80
C MET A 169 13.50 11.21 -1.64
N HIS A 170 13.58 11.84 -0.47
CA HIS A 170 14.63 12.82 -0.18
C HIS A 170 16.02 12.19 -0.21
N LEU A 171 16.17 11.01 0.41
CA LEU A 171 17.40 10.23 0.38
C LEU A 171 17.86 9.96 -1.06
N VAL A 172 16.98 9.46 -1.92
CA VAL A 172 17.34 9.20 -3.32
C VAL A 172 17.73 10.49 -4.03
N LYS A 173 16.93 11.56 -3.90
CA LYS A 173 17.21 12.86 -4.56
C LYS A 173 18.54 13.49 -4.12
N THR A 174 18.95 13.28 -2.86
CA THR A 174 20.21 13.86 -2.32
C THR A 174 21.44 13.00 -2.60
N THR A 175 21.26 11.70 -2.89
CA THR A 175 22.38 10.79 -3.15
C THR A 175 22.78 10.74 -4.61
N ILE A 176 21.80 10.92 -5.51
CA ILE A 176 22.06 10.84 -6.95
C ILE A 176 22.93 12.01 -7.42
N THR A 177 23.91 11.68 -8.24
CA THR A 177 24.73 12.68 -8.96
C THR A 177 24.08 13.04 -10.29
N PRO A 178 24.45 14.15 -10.94
CA PRO A 178 23.94 14.49 -12.29
C PRO A 178 24.23 13.43 -13.35
N LYS A 179 25.07 12.45 -13.06
CA LYS A 179 25.39 11.31 -13.96
C LYS A 179 24.58 10.06 -13.66
N THR A 180 23.91 10.00 -12.49
CA THR A 180 23.12 8.84 -12.07
C THR A 180 21.72 8.95 -12.66
N THR A 181 21.30 7.96 -13.44
CA THR A 181 19.92 7.85 -13.91
C THR A 181 19.12 7.03 -12.91
N VAL A 182 17.91 7.46 -12.59
CA VAL A 182 17.01 6.73 -11.67
C VAL A 182 15.74 6.35 -12.41
N VAL A 183 15.34 5.09 -12.27
CA VAL A 183 14.00 4.63 -12.62
C VAL A 183 13.29 4.16 -11.36
N TRP A 184 12.11 4.71 -11.10
CA TRP A 184 11.31 4.44 -9.92
C TRP A 184 9.91 4.01 -10.35
N SER A 185 9.56 2.73 -10.22
CA SER A 185 8.17 2.32 -10.40
C SER A 185 7.36 2.65 -9.14
N THR A 186 6.15 3.13 -9.33
CA THR A 186 5.27 3.48 -8.22
C THR A 186 3.80 3.35 -8.58
N ALA A 187 2.96 3.05 -7.56
CA ALA A 187 1.52 3.18 -7.64
C ALA A 187 1.04 4.58 -7.19
N TYR A 188 1.94 5.42 -6.66
CA TYR A 188 1.62 6.75 -6.13
C TYR A 188 1.84 7.82 -7.19
N LEU A 189 0.75 8.49 -7.60
CA LEU A 189 0.80 9.51 -8.65
C LEU A 189 1.44 10.82 -8.18
N ASP A 190 1.39 11.12 -6.89
CA ASP A 190 2.10 12.25 -6.28
C ASP A 190 3.62 12.10 -6.40
N GLU A 191 4.15 10.90 -6.18
CA GLU A 191 5.57 10.60 -6.44
C GLU A 191 5.91 10.82 -7.91
N ALA A 192 5.12 10.22 -8.83
CA ALA A 192 5.35 10.30 -10.27
C ALA A 192 5.32 11.75 -10.78
N ASN A 193 4.46 12.59 -10.19
CA ASN A 193 4.37 14.02 -10.51
C ASN A 193 5.63 14.82 -10.05
N SER A 194 6.44 14.24 -9.17
CA SER A 194 7.65 14.89 -8.63
C SER A 194 8.94 14.55 -9.41
N PHE A 195 8.87 13.71 -10.44
CA PHE A 195 10.02 13.30 -11.24
C PHE A 195 10.23 14.18 -12.48
N ASP A 196 11.42 14.08 -13.08
CA ASP A 196 11.75 14.83 -14.32
C ASP A 196 10.95 14.29 -15.52
N ASN A 197 10.74 12.97 -15.57
CA ASN A 197 10.01 12.27 -16.61
C ASN A 197 9.07 11.24 -16.00
N THR A 198 7.92 10.99 -16.65
CA THR A 198 6.97 9.95 -16.23
C THR A 198 6.55 9.11 -17.45
N ILE A 199 6.61 7.82 -17.26
CA ILE A 199 6.10 6.80 -18.19
C ILE A 199 4.82 6.22 -17.59
N VAL A 200 3.72 6.32 -18.33
CA VAL A 200 2.45 5.68 -17.95
C VAL A 200 2.29 4.42 -18.77
N MET A 201 2.09 3.29 -18.09
CA MET A 201 1.91 1.98 -18.72
C MET A 201 0.51 1.44 -18.47
N ASP A 202 -0.08 0.84 -19.50
CA ASP A 202 -1.29 0.07 -19.40
C ASP A 202 -1.25 -1.15 -20.32
N GLN A 203 -1.70 -2.32 -19.84
CA GLN A 203 -1.78 -3.58 -20.58
C GLN A 203 -0.52 -3.90 -21.43
N GLY A 204 0.66 -3.69 -20.83
CA GLY A 204 1.95 -3.98 -21.47
C GLY A 204 2.42 -2.95 -22.50
N LYS A 205 1.73 -1.81 -22.61
CA LYS A 205 2.07 -0.71 -23.54
C LYS A 205 2.41 0.57 -22.78
N VAL A 206 3.22 1.42 -23.41
CA VAL A 206 3.43 2.80 -22.97
C VAL A 206 2.35 3.67 -23.59
N ILE A 207 1.56 4.34 -22.75
CA ILE A 207 0.49 5.25 -23.16
C ILE A 207 0.86 6.73 -23.00
N TYR A 208 1.90 7.01 -22.23
CA TYR A 208 2.52 8.33 -22.10
C TYR A 208 4.01 8.19 -21.74
N ASN A 209 4.84 9.08 -22.28
CA ASN A 209 6.25 9.23 -21.90
C ASN A 209 6.62 10.71 -22.08
N GLY A 210 6.85 11.41 -20.98
CA GLY A 210 7.16 12.84 -21.00
C GLY A 210 7.18 13.44 -19.59
N SER A 211 7.46 14.76 -19.50
CA SER A 211 7.45 15.43 -18.19
C SER A 211 6.05 15.48 -17.60
N PRO A 212 5.88 15.31 -16.29
CA PRO A 212 4.58 15.45 -15.63
C PRO A 212 3.91 16.80 -15.91
N SER A 213 4.71 17.89 -15.94
CA SER A 213 4.23 19.24 -16.20
C SER A 213 3.67 19.45 -17.61
N ALA A 214 4.13 18.67 -18.60
CA ALA A 214 3.56 18.67 -19.94
C ALA A 214 2.21 17.96 -20.00
N LEU A 215 1.96 17.01 -19.09
CA LEU A 215 0.69 16.31 -19.00
C LEU A 215 -0.36 17.15 -18.26
N ALA A 216 0.03 17.82 -17.16
CA ALA A 216 -0.87 18.65 -16.39
C ALA A 216 -0.14 19.70 -15.53
N ALA A 217 -0.80 20.85 -15.29
CA ALA A 217 -0.22 21.97 -14.55
C ALA A 217 -0.25 21.80 -13.01
N THR A 218 -1.10 20.90 -12.49
CA THR A 218 -1.23 20.66 -11.04
C THR A 218 -1.25 19.16 -10.75
N SER A 219 -0.86 18.77 -9.53
CA SER A 219 -0.85 17.36 -9.11
C SER A 219 -2.24 16.69 -9.24
N ALA A 220 -3.29 17.37 -8.81
CA ALA A 220 -4.65 16.87 -8.96
C ALA A 220 -5.12 16.75 -10.41
N ALA A 221 -4.66 17.63 -11.32
CA ALA A 221 -4.91 17.51 -12.75
C ALA A 221 -4.10 16.37 -13.36
N PHE A 222 -2.84 16.19 -12.92
CA PHE A 222 -1.97 15.09 -13.34
C PHE A 222 -2.61 13.73 -13.00
N GLU A 223 -3.10 13.55 -11.78
CA GLU A 223 -3.79 12.33 -11.38
C GLU A 223 -5.01 12.04 -12.28
N ARG A 224 -5.87 13.05 -12.50
CA ARG A 224 -7.05 12.88 -13.38
C ARG A 224 -6.65 12.50 -14.80
N GLU A 225 -5.60 13.11 -15.34
CA GLU A 225 -5.14 12.87 -16.71
C GLU A 225 -4.52 11.48 -16.87
N VAL A 226 -3.70 11.02 -15.89
CA VAL A 226 -3.18 9.65 -15.88
C VAL A 226 -4.32 8.64 -15.85
N ILE A 227 -5.32 8.83 -14.99
CA ILE A 227 -6.50 7.95 -14.92
C ILE A 227 -7.27 7.97 -16.26
N ARG A 228 -7.42 9.14 -16.89
CA ARG A 228 -8.06 9.26 -18.21
C ARG A 228 -7.31 8.47 -19.28
N LEU A 229 -5.97 8.55 -19.29
CA LEU A 229 -5.12 7.80 -20.23
C LEU A 229 -5.23 6.28 -20.02
N MET A 230 -5.40 5.82 -18.78
CA MET A 230 -5.61 4.40 -18.44
C MET A 230 -7.03 3.90 -18.74
N GLY A 231 -7.79 4.59 -19.60
CA GLY A 231 -9.14 4.21 -19.99
C GLY A 231 -10.24 4.98 -19.28
N GLY A 232 -9.87 5.93 -18.42
CA GLY A 232 -10.80 6.71 -17.60
C GLY A 232 -11.35 5.89 -16.41
N TYR A 233 -11.81 6.60 -15.41
CA TYR A 233 -12.65 6.04 -14.35
C TYR A 233 -13.99 6.78 -14.42
N GLU A 234 -15.01 6.10 -14.93
CA GLU A 234 -16.38 6.55 -14.74
C GLU A 234 -16.79 6.15 -13.32
N GLU A 235 -17.09 7.12 -12.47
CA GLU A 235 -17.73 6.84 -11.18
C GLU A 235 -19.08 6.17 -11.42
N LYS A 236 -19.09 4.87 -11.54
CA LYS A 236 -20.33 4.10 -11.56
C LYS A 236 -20.79 3.94 -10.13
N PRO A 237 -22.04 4.33 -9.81
CA PRO A 237 -22.57 4.11 -8.48
C PRO A 237 -22.47 2.62 -8.14
N SER A 238 -21.96 2.33 -6.95
CA SER A 238 -21.81 0.96 -6.49
C SER A 238 -23.18 0.27 -6.39
N GLN A 239 -23.36 -0.83 -7.09
CA GLN A 239 -24.59 -1.63 -7.00
C GLN A 239 -24.67 -2.49 -5.72
N ILE A 240 -23.60 -2.59 -4.95
CA ILE A 240 -23.53 -3.36 -3.69
C ILE A 240 -24.65 -2.93 -2.74
N ALA A 241 -24.86 -1.61 -2.60
CA ALA A 241 -25.85 -1.05 -1.71
C ALA A 241 -27.30 -1.43 -2.07
N ALA A 242 -27.58 -1.72 -3.34
CA ALA A 242 -28.95 -2.08 -3.78
C ALA A 242 -29.41 -3.43 -3.21
N HIS A 243 -28.47 -4.35 -3.00
CA HIS A 243 -28.75 -5.73 -2.54
C HIS A 243 -28.29 -5.98 -1.10
N TYR A 244 -27.75 -4.95 -0.45
CA TYR A 244 -27.29 -5.06 0.94
C TYR A 244 -28.49 -4.94 1.88
N VAL A 245 -28.75 -5.99 2.63
CA VAL A 245 -29.82 -6.01 3.64
C VAL A 245 -29.24 -5.48 4.96
N TYR A 246 -29.42 -4.19 5.20
CA TYR A 246 -29.01 -3.58 6.47
C TYR A 246 -29.93 -4.04 7.61
N ARG A 247 -29.34 -4.46 8.73
CA ARG A 247 -30.10 -4.75 9.95
C ARG A 247 -30.32 -3.44 10.71
N GLU A 248 -31.54 -2.95 10.72
CA GLU A 248 -31.90 -1.73 11.46
C GLU A 248 -31.51 -1.86 12.94
N SER A 249 -30.94 -0.79 13.47
CA SER A 249 -30.52 -0.70 14.88
C SER A 249 -30.74 0.74 15.36
N ASN A 250 -31.20 0.90 16.58
CA ASN A 250 -31.36 2.20 17.23
C ASN A 250 -30.09 2.66 17.96
N ILE A 251 -28.96 1.95 17.79
CA ILE A 251 -27.68 2.27 18.43
C ILE A 251 -27.04 3.42 17.68
N GLU A 252 -26.83 4.56 18.35
CA GLU A 252 -26.21 5.75 17.77
C GLU A 252 -24.72 5.56 17.53
N TYR A 253 -24.03 4.90 18.44
CA TYR A 253 -22.59 4.60 18.40
C TYR A 253 -22.36 3.10 18.36
N PRO A 254 -22.38 2.47 17.17
CA PRO A 254 -22.12 1.03 17.03
C PRO A 254 -20.75 0.59 17.46
N VAL A 255 -19.76 1.50 17.44
CA VAL A 255 -18.38 1.24 17.88
C VAL A 255 -17.97 2.28 18.91
N GLU A 256 -17.59 1.82 20.10
CA GLU A 256 -17.07 2.65 21.17
C GLU A 256 -15.73 2.09 21.65
N ALA A 257 -14.71 2.95 21.70
CA ALA A 257 -13.43 2.68 22.33
C ALA A 257 -13.31 3.61 23.56
N LEU A 258 -13.12 3.05 24.76
CA LEU A 258 -13.10 3.78 26.01
C LEU A 258 -11.80 3.48 26.76
N ASP A 259 -10.94 4.49 26.86
CA ASP A 259 -9.65 4.44 27.57
C ASP A 259 -8.78 3.22 27.22
N LEU A 260 -8.74 2.88 25.93
CA LEU A 260 -8.02 1.70 25.45
C LEU A 260 -6.52 1.84 25.73
N LEU A 261 -5.99 0.94 26.54
CA LEU A 261 -4.58 0.80 26.88
C LEU A 261 -4.08 -0.58 26.47
N LYS A 262 -2.92 -0.64 25.81
CA LYS A 262 -2.22 -1.90 25.54
C LYS A 262 -0.75 -1.80 25.87
N MET A 263 -0.34 -2.63 26.84
CA MET A 263 1.05 -2.80 27.23
C MET A 263 1.61 -4.12 26.68
N TYR A 264 2.86 -4.10 26.23
CA TYR A 264 3.69 -5.26 25.96
C TYR A 264 4.97 -5.14 26.80
N GLY A 265 4.97 -5.82 27.97
CA GLY A 265 5.99 -5.57 28.97
C GLY A 265 5.95 -4.11 29.45
N SER A 266 7.05 -3.40 29.36
CA SER A 266 7.15 -1.96 29.68
C SER A 266 6.73 -1.04 28.53
N PHE A 267 6.51 -1.55 27.31
CA PHE A 267 6.17 -0.76 26.15
C PHE A 267 4.66 -0.54 26.05
N ALA A 268 4.23 0.72 26.03
CA ALA A 268 2.84 1.10 25.79
C ALA A 268 2.57 1.26 24.29
N ALA A 269 1.97 0.26 23.66
CA ALA A 269 1.63 0.30 22.24
C ALA A 269 0.39 1.15 21.95
N VAL A 270 -0.52 1.27 22.91
CA VAL A 270 -1.71 2.14 22.88
C VAL A 270 -1.90 2.75 24.26
N LYS A 271 -2.18 4.06 24.32
CA LYS A 271 -2.22 4.85 25.55
C LYS A 271 -3.56 5.59 25.68
N ASN A 272 -4.50 4.96 26.39
CA ASN A 272 -5.78 5.56 26.78
C ASN A 272 -6.58 6.21 25.64
N ASN A 273 -6.67 5.55 24.49
CA ASN A 273 -7.42 6.09 23.35
C ASN A 273 -8.93 5.95 23.56
N THR A 274 -9.65 7.06 23.38
CA THR A 274 -11.11 7.12 23.50
C THR A 274 -11.68 7.76 22.24
N PHE A 275 -12.64 7.07 21.60
CA PHE A 275 -13.41 7.60 20.47
C PHE A 275 -14.70 6.79 20.26
N HIS A 276 -15.65 7.40 19.57
CA HIS A 276 -16.96 6.82 19.23
C HIS A 276 -17.21 6.98 17.75
N ILE A 277 -17.78 5.96 17.13
CA ILE A 277 -18.10 5.98 15.68
C ILE A 277 -19.62 5.95 15.54
N LYS A 278 -20.17 6.91 14.81
CA LYS A 278 -21.61 6.99 14.55
C LYS A 278 -22.05 5.95 13.53
N ARG A 279 -23.32 5.63 13.56
CA ARG A 279 -23.93 4.75 12.56
C ARG A 279 -23.81 5.34 11.16
N GLY A 280 -23.39 4.53 10.20
CA GLY A 280 -23.21 4.94 8.80
C GLY A 280 -22.03 5.86 8.56
N GLU A 281 -21.15 6.00 9.55
CA GLU A 281 -19.93 6.81 9.45
C GLU A 281 -18.76 5.98 8.91
N ILE A 282 -17.95 6.58 8.04
CA ILE A 282 -16.63 6.09 7.67
C ILE A 282 -15.61 6.78 8.57
N PHE A 283 -15.03 6.04 9.50
CA PHE A 283 -14.07 6.55 10.48
C PHE A 283 -12.66 6.01 10.19
N GLY A 284 -11.71 6.93 9.97
CA GLY A 284 -10.32 6.60 9.67
C GLY A 284 -9.43 6.59 10.91
N LEU A 285 -8.62 5.53 11.10
CA LEU A 285 -7.46 5.57 11.99
C LEU A 285 -6.22 5.84 11.15
N LEU A 286 -5.68 7.02 11.26
CA LEU A 286 -4.57 7.50 10.45
C LEU A 286 -3.31 7.70 11.30
N GLY A 287 -2.14 7.45 10.73
CA GLY A 287 -0.86 7.64 11.43
C GLY A 287 0.26 6.78 10.87
N PRO A 288 1.51 6.99 11.30
CA PRO A 288 2.66 6.25 10.81
C PRO A 288 2.63 4.79 11.26
N ASN A 289 3.50 3.98 10.66
CA ASN A 289 3.70 2.61 11.09
C ASN A 289 4.21 2.57 12.53
N GLY A 290 3.64 1.66 13.35
CA GLY A 290 3.96 1.57 14.77
C GLY A 290 3.24 2.57 15.68
N ALA A 291 2.39 3.46 15.16
CA ALA A 291 1.63 4.42 15.97
C ALA A 291 0.54 3.82 16.86
N GLY A 292 0.27 2.50 16.76
CA GLY A 292 -0.74 1.83 17.59
C GLY A 292 -2.07 1.57 16.89
N LYS A 293 -2.27 2.00 15.63
CA LYS A 293 -3.51 1.82 14.84
C LYS A 293 -4.00 0.38 14.82
N SER A 294 -3.20 -0.53 14.25
CA SER A 294 -3.56 -1.95 14.12
C SER A 294 -3.71 -2.64 15.48
N THR A 295 -3.02 -2.15 16.54
CA THR A 295 -3.20 -2.67 17.89
C THR A 295 -4.57 -2.25 18.47
N SER A 296 -4.95 -0.97 18.33
CA SER A 296 -6.29 -0.48 18.70
C SER A 296 -7.38 -1.20 17.93
N PHE A 297 -7.20 -1.33 16.63
CA PHE A 297 -8.08 -2.06 15.73
C PHE A 297 -8.29 -3.53 16.20
N LYS A 298 -7.20 -4.27 16.46
CA LYS A 298 -7.26 -5.66 16.95
C LYS A 298 -7.94 -5.77 18.32
N MET A 299 -7.80 -4.77 19.20
CA MET A 299 -8.52 -4.74 20.46
C MET A 299 -10.03 -4.60 20.25
N MET A 300 -10.46 -3.76 19.33
CA MET A 300 -11.88 -3.58 18.99
C MET A 300 -12.49 -4.78 18.26
N CYS A 301 -11.67 -5.56 17.52
CA CYS A 301 -12.10 -6.84 16.92
C CYS A 301 -12.12 -8.00 17.95
N GLY A 302 -11.62 -7.79 19.17
CA GLY A 302 -11.42 -8.87 20.14
C GLY A 302 -10.31 -9.85 19.76
N LEU A 303 -9.41 -9.48 18.84
CA LEU A 303 -8.22 -10.24 18.46
C LEU A 303 -7.04 -9.99 19.41
N ALA A 304 -7.06 -8.86 20.12
CA ALA A 304 -6.10 -8.54 21.17
C ALA A 304 -6.84 -8.09 22.42
N ARG A 305 -6.43 -8.61 23.58
CA ARG A 305 -7.04 -8.20 24.85
C ARG A 305 -6.44 -6.86 25.31
N PRO A 306 -7.25 -5.81 25.59
CA PRO A 306 -6.75 -4.58 26.17
C PRO A 306 -6.17 -4.85 27.58
N THR A 307 -5.11 -4.11 27.92
CA THR A 307 -4.55 -4.12 29.30
C THR A 307 -5.50 -3.38 30.24
N ALA A 308 -6.02 -2.23 29.81
CA ALA A 308 -7.07 -1.48 30.51
C ALA A 308 -8.04 -0.87 29.48
N GLY A 309 -9.12 -0.26 29.94
CA GLY A 309 -10.18 0.25 29.09
C GLY A 309 -11.06 -0.85 28.51
N THR A 310 -12.00 -0.50 27.64
CA THR A 310 -12.91 -1.44 26.99
C THR A 310 -13.31 -0.97 25.60
N ALA A 311 -13.76 -1.91 24.74
CA ALA A 311 -14.43 -1.59 23.50
C ALA A 311 -15.82 -2.24 23.48
N LYS A 312 -16.80 -1.53 22.91
CA LYS A 312 -18.14 -2.06 22.67
C LYS A 312 -18.46 -2.05 21.19
N ILE A 313 -19.07 -3.14 20.74
CA ILE A 313 -19.52 -3.36 19.38
C ILE A 313 -21.03 -3.63 19.45
N MET A 314 -21.84 -2.80 18.82
CA MET A 314 -23.30 -2.85 18.93
C MET A 314 -23.77 -2.90 20.39
N GLY A 315 -23.16 -2.09 21.28
CA GLY A 315 -23.42 -2.07 22.71
C GLY A 315 -22.87 -3.27 23.51
N VAL A 316 -22.32 -4.28 22.82
CA VAL A 316 -21.76 -5.49 23.44
C VAL A 316 -20.29 -5.26 23.82
N ASP A 317 -19.96 -5.39 25.11
CA ASP A 317 -18.57 -5.35 25.58
C ASP A 317 -17.78 -6.54 25.03
N ILE A 318 -16.74 -6.24 24.25
CA ILE A 318 -15.91 -7.26 23.56
C ILE A 318 -15.19 -8.18 24.53
N LYS A 319 -14.92 -7.75 25.78
CA LYS A 319 -14.28 -8.58 26.81
C LYS A 319 -15.27 -9.59 27.41
N LYS A 320 -16.56 -9.22 27.49
CA LYS A 320 -17.60 -10.04 28.12
C LYS A 320 -18.17 -11.05 27.16
N ASN A 321 -18.44 -10.65 25.92
CA ASN A 321 -19.02 -11.53 24.92
C ASN A 321 -18.36 -11.32 23.53
N PRO A 322 -17.12 -11.79 23.33
CA PRO A 322 -16.38 -11.56 22.08
C PRO A 322 -17.03 -12.27 20.88
N THR A 323 -17.69 -13.39 21.08
CA THR A 323 -18.35 -14.13 19.98
C THR A 323 -19.53 -13.36 19.42
N LEU A 324 -20.40 -12.84 20.31
CA LEU A 324 -21.53 -12.03 19.88
C LEU A 324 -21.06 -10.71 19.25
N ALA A 325 -20.08 -10.03 19.84
CA ALA A 325 -19.54 -8.80 19.28
C ALA A 325 -18.99 -9.03 17.86
N ARG A 326 -18.23 -10.12 17.63
CA ARG A 326 -17.68 -10.46 16.32
C ARG A 326 -18.72 -10.85 15.28
N SER A 327 -19.88 -11.38 15.68
CA SER A 327 -20.95 -11.70 14.72
C SER A 327 -21.57 -10.47 14.05
N TYR A 328 -21.32 -9.27 14.60
CA TYR A 328 -21.73 -8.00 13.97
C TYR A 328 -20.66 -7.40 13.05
N LEU A 329 -19.47 -8.01 12.97
CA LEU A 329 -18.32 -7.46 12.25
C LEU A 329 -18.08 -8.20 10.94
N GLY A 330 -17.95 -7.47 9.85
CA GLY A 330 -17.15 -7.88 8.70
C GLY A 330 -15.72 -7.43 8.92
N TYR A 331 -14.75 -8.30 8.69
CA TYR A 331 -13.33 -8.02 8.96
C TYR A 331 -12.47 -8.31 7.74
N MET A 332 -11.65 -7.33 7.37
CA MET A 332 -10.64 -7.46 6.34
C MET A 332 -9.26 -7.14 6.91
N ALA A 333 -8.37 -8.11 6.92
CA ALA A 333 -7.02 -7.96 7.47
C ALA A 333 -6.04 -7.34 6.47
N GLN A 334 -5.01 -6.68 6.96
CA GLN A 334 -3.93 -6.07 6.20
C GLN A 334 -3.23 -7.05 5.24
N LYS A 335 -2.89 -8.24 5.72
CA LYS A 335 -2.36 -9.30 4.87
C LYS A 335 -3.51 -10.10 4.29
N PHE A 336 -3.39 -10.47 3.00
CA PHE A 336 -4.34 -11.38 2.38
C PHE A 336 -4.53 -12.61 3.27
N SER A 337 -5.66 -12.67 3.95
CA SER A 337 -5.95 -13.67 5.00
C SER A 337 -6.88 -14.78 4.52
N LEU A 338 -7.17 -14.82 3.21
CA LEU A 338 -7.96 -15.87 2.61
C LEU A 338 -7.09 -17.10 2.34
N TYR A 339 -7.75 -18.23 2.13
CA TYR A 339 -7.07 -19.49 1.86
C TYR A 339 -6.55 -19.52 0.42
N GLY A 340 -5.24 -19.32 0.26
CA GLY A 340 -4.57 -19.21 -1.05
C GLY A 340 -4.75 -20.46 -1.93
N ASN A 341 -4.81 -21.63 -1.30
CA ASN A 341 -5.01 -22.92 -1.92
C ASN A 341 -6.49 -23.27 -2.22
N MET A 342 -7.41 -22.39 -1.88
CA MET A 342 -8.83 -22.49 -2.22
C MET A 342 -9.15 -21.57 -3.40
N SER A 343 -10.12 -21.96 -4.22
CA SER A 343 -10.64 -21.13 -5.30
C SER A 343 -11.43 -19.93 -4.75
N VAL A 344 -11.79 -19.00 -5.64
CA VAL A 344 -12.64 -17.85 -5.28
C VAL A 344 -13.98 -18.32 -4.70
N ARG A 345 -14.64 -19.29 -5.37
CA ARG A 345 -15.90 -19.87 -4.91
C ARG A 345 -15.76 -20.52 -3.54
N GLU A 346 -14.78 -21.39 -3.36
CA GLU A 346 -14.55 -22.08 -2.10
C GLU A 346 -14.29 -21.13 -0.94
N ASN A 347 -13.52 -20.05 -1.14
CA ASN A 347 -13.34 -19.02 -0.12
C ASN A 347 -14.69 -18.38 0.27
N LEU A 348 -15.52 -17.96 -0.70
CA LEU A 348 -16.82 -17.36 -0.42
C LEU A 348 -17.75 -18.34 0.33
N GLU A 349 -17.85 -19.59 -0.10
CA GLU A 349 -18.65 -20.62 0.55
C GLU A 349 -18.17 -20.91 1.98
N PHE A 350 -16.86 -20.98 2.18
CA PHE A 350 -16.25 -21.19 3.48
C PHE A 350 -16.59 -20.05 4.47
N PHE A 351 -16.44 -18.80 4.04
CA PHE A 351 -16.79 -17.66 4.90
C PHE A 351 -18.30 -17.57 5.14
N ALA A 352 -19.14 -17.89 4.16
CA ALA A 352 -20.59 -18.00 4.34
C ALA A 352 -20.94 -19.02 5.45
N GLY A 353 -20.28 -20.18 5.43
CA GLY A 353 -20.44 -21.20 6.46
C GLY A 353 -19.99 -20.75 7.85
N ILE A 354 -18.81 -20.12 7.95
CA ILE A 354 -18.29 -19.60 9.24
C ILE A 354 -19.24 -18.58 9.87
N TYR A 355 -19.83 -17.70 9.05
CA TYR A 355 -20.79 -16.70 9.52
C TYR A 355 -22.21 -17.25 9.74
N GLY A 356 -22.39 -18.57 9.61
CA GLY A 356 -23.64 -19.26 9.94
C GLY A 356 -24.77 -19.04 8.93
N ILE A 357 -24.46 -18.75 7.68
CA ILE A 357 -25.46 -18.68 6.61
C ILE A 357 -26.02 -20.11 6.39
N PRO A 358 -27.36 -20.31 6.35
CA PRO A 358 -27.96 -21.62 6.11
C PRO A 358 -27.45 -22.23 4.80
N PHE A 359 -27.12 -23.51 4.80
CA PHE A 359 -26.55 -24.21 3.63
C PHE A 359 -27.38 -24.01 2.35
N ALA A 360 -28.70 -24.01 2.47
CA ALA A 360 -29.59 -23.79 1.34
C ALA A 360 -29.47 -22.39 0.70
N GLU A 361 -28.98 -21.38 1.44
CA GLU A 361 -28.84 -19.98 1.01
C GLU A 361 -27.42 -19.68 0.51
N ILE A 362 -26.41 -20.51 0.82
CA ILE A 362 -24.99 -20.21 0.54
C ILE A 362 -24.78 -19.96 -0.95
N LYS A 363 -25.28 -20.84 -1.80
CA LYS A 363 -25.09 -20.73 -3.26
C LYS A 363 -25.62 -19.41 -3.82
N GLU A 364 -26.84 -19.06 -3.49
CA GLU A 364 -27.46 -17.81 -3.94
C GLU A 364 -26.69 -16.59 -3.43
N ARG A 365 -26.27 -16.62 -2.16
CA ARG A 365 -25.50 -15.55 -1.55
C ARG A 365 -24.14 -15.37 -2.20
N VAL A 366 -23.43 -16.47 -2.49
CA VAL A 366 -22.14 -16.48 -3.17
C VAL A 366 -22.26 -15.96 -4.60
N ASP A 367 -23.25 -16.45 -5.37
CA ASP A 367 -23.44 -16.02 -6.75
C ASP A 367 -23.81 -14.51 -6.82
N ASN A 368 -24.64 -14.02 -5.90
CA ASN A 368 -25.03 -12.62 -5.82
C ASN A 368 -23.82 -11.71 -5.48
N ILE A 369 -23.06 -12.03 -4.43
CA ILE A 369 -21.93 -11.19 -4.02
C ILE A 369 -20.81 -11.22 -5.07
N ALA A 370 -20.55 -12.38 -5.67
CA ALA A 370 -19.56 -12.51 -6.72
C ALA A 370 -19.91 -11.70 -7.97
N ALA A 371 -21.19 -11.62 -8.35
CA ALA A 371 -21.64 -10.79 -9.45
C ALA A 371 -21.34 -9.29 -9.19
N HIS A 372 -21.61 -8.80 -7.97
CA HIS A 372 -21.37 -7.39 -7.61
C HIS A 372 -19.90 -6.99 -7.60
N PHE A 373 -19.01 -7.91 -7.25
CA PHE A 373 -17.56 -7.66 -7.22
C PHE A 373 -16.84 -8.08 -8.51
N GLY A 374 -17.56 -8.53 -9.55
CA GLY A 374 -16.96 -9.04 -10.78
C GLY A 374 -16.09 -10.28 -10.59
N LEU A 375 -16.39 -11.09 -9.57
CA LEU A 375 -15.60 -12.26 -9.19
C LEU A 375 -16.03 -13.56 -9.91
N ALA A 376 -17.20 -13.56 -10.55
CA ALA A 376 -17.76 -14.77 -11.17
C ALA A 376 -16.84 -15.37 -12.24
N VAL A 377 -16.11 -14.53 -12.98
CA VAL A 377 -15.16 -14.99 -14.01
C VAL A 377 -13.91 -15.67 -13.44
N TYR A 378 -13.68 -15.54 -12.14
CA TYR A 378 -12.52 -16.10 -11.43
C TYR A 378 -12.89 -17.27 -10.51
N PHE A 379 -14.14 -17.75 -10.53
CA PHE A 379 -14.67 -18.72 -9.55
C PHE A 379 -13.80 -19.96 -9.34
N ASP A 380 -13.22 -20.50 -10.39
CA ASP A 380 -12.43 -21.73 -10.35
C ASP A 380 -10.92 -21.47 -10.18
N GLN A 381 -10.50 -20.19 -10.12
CA GLN A 381 -9.09 -19.84 -9.94
C GLN A 381 -8.71 -19.89 -8.46
N LEU A 382 -7.51 -20.40 -8.17
CA LEU A 382 -6.93 -20.35 -6.83
C LEU A 382 -6.68 -18.89 -6.42
N SER A 383 -7.07 -18.54 -5.22
CA SER A 383 -7.02 -17.16 -4.76
C SER A 383 -5.59 -16.63 -4.65
N GLU A 384 -4.57 -17.47 -4.42
CA GLU A 384 -3.17 -17.06 -4.43
C GLU A 384 -2.65 -16.59 -5.80
N GLN A 385 -3.28 -17.05 -6.89
CA GLN A 385 -2.89 -16.73 -8.26
C GLN A 385 -3.54 -15.44 -8.80
N LEU A 386 -4.52 -14.89 -8.07
CA LEU A 386 -5.22 -13.68 -8.49
C LEU A 386 -4.32 -12.45 -8.41
N PRO A 387 -4.52 -11.45 -9.29
CA PRO A 387 -3.98 -10.10 -9.11
C PRO A 387 -4.40 -9.48 -7.77
N LEU A 388 -3.58 -8.56 -7.23
CA LEU A 388 -3.81 -8.00 -5.90
C LEU A 388 -5.18 -7.30 -5.80
N GLY A 389 -5.58 -6.50 -6.78
CA GLY A 389 -6.87 -5.83 -6.78
C GLY A 389 -8.07 -6.82 -6.75
N ILE A 390 -7.96 -7.97 -7.44
CA ILE A 390 -8.99 -9.01 -7.37
C ILE A 390 -8.98 -9.72 -6.01
N LYS A 391 -7.82 -9.93 -5.42
CA LYS A 391 -7.68 -10.44 -4.04
C LYS A 391 -8.38 -9.53 -3.03
N GLN A 392 -8.23 -8.21 -3.19
CA GLN A 392 -8.88 -7.23 -2.31
C GLN A 392 -10.41 -7.24 -2.47
N ARG A 393 -10.91 -7.32 -3.71
CA ARG A 393 -12.35 -7.47 -3.97
C ARG A 393 -12.89 -8.76 -3.33
N LEU A 394 -12.18 -9.89 -3.45
CA LEU A 394 -12.55 -11.16 -2.82
C LEU A 394 -12.57 -11.04 -1.29
N SER A 395 -11.56 -10.40 -0.70
CA SER A 395 -11.49 -10.20 0.75
C SER A 395 -12.67 -9.35 1.26
N LEU A 396 -13.01 -8.27 0.55
CA LEU A 396 -14.16 -7.43 0.88
C LEU A 396 -15.47 -8.20 0.72
N ALA A 397 -15.62 -8.99 -0.37
CA ALA A 397 -16.80 -9.83 -0.58
C ALA A 397 -17.00 -10.84 0.55
N CYS A 398 -15.92 -11.53 0.99
CA CYS A 398 -15.96 -12.44 2.13
C CYS A 398 -16.34 -11.73 3.44
N ALA A 399 -15.84 -10.52 3.67
CA ALA A 399 -16.18 -9.72 4.85
C ALA A 399 -17.64 -9.25 4.86
N LEU A 400 -18.27 -9.10 3.69
CA LEU A 400 -19.65 -8.61 3.53
C LEU A 400 -20.69 -9.72 3.38
N ILE A 401 -20.29 -10.99 3.20
CA ILE A 401 -21.19 -12.07 2.78
C ILE A 401 -22.39 -12.31 3.73
N HIS A 402 -22.23 -11.99 5.01
CA HIS A 402 -23.25 -12.14 6.06
C HIS A 402 -24.00 -10.84 6.38
N ASN A 403 -23.86 -9.78 5.56
CA ASN A 403 -24.44 -8.45 5.75
C ASN A 403 -24.17 -7.86 7.16
N PRO A 404 -22.92 -7.65 7.55
CA PRO A 404 -22.58 -7.11 8.87
C PRO A 404 -22.99 -5.63 8.99
N PRO A 405 -23.53 -5.18 10.14
CA PRO A 405 -23.81 -3.76 10.36
C PRO A 405 -22.54 -2.91 10.53
N ILE A 406 -21.40 -3.54 10.78
CA ILE A 406 -20.11 -2.87 10.96
C ILE A 406 -19.05 -3.57 10.10
N LEU A 407 -18.22 -2.77 9.43
CA LEU A 407 -17.11 -3.25 8.61
C LEU A 407 -15.79 -2.70 9.14
N PHE A 408 -14.85 -3.58 9.43
CA PHE A 408 -13.51 -3.25 9.88
C PHE A 408 -12.48 -3.61 8.82
N LEU A 409 -11.71 -2.61 8.37
CA LEU A 409 -10.78 -2.71 7.25
C LEU A 409 -9.36 -2.29 7.69
N ASP A 410 -8.44 -3.23 7.76
CA ASP A 410 -7.05 -2.96 8.16
C ASP A 410 -6.17 -2.79 6.92
N GLU A 411 -5.81 -1.54 6.58
CA GLU A 411 -5.01 -1.16 5.39
C GLU A 411 -5.47 -1.83 4.09
N ALA A 412 -6.79 -1.81 3.86
CA ALA A 412 -7.46 -2.60 2.82
C ALA A 412 -7.05 -2.25 1.38
N THR A 413 -6.47 -1.08 1.15
CA THR A 413 -6.10 -0.56 -0.16
C THR A 413 -4.59 -0.52 -0.38
N SER A 414 -3.80 -1.05 0.56
CA SER A 414 -2.35 -1.05 0.47
C SER A 414 -1.85 -1.87 -0.72
N GLY A 415 -1.01 -1.26 -1.57
CA GLY A 415 -0.44 -1.87 -2.76
C GLY A 415 -1.40 -1.99 -3.95
N VAL A 416 -2.61 -1.43 -3.87
CA VAL A 416 -3.60 -1.43 -4.95
C VAL A 416 -3.44 -0.19 -5.82
N ASP A 417 -3.60 -0.33 -7.13
CA ASP A 417 -3.54 0.79 -8.07
C ASP A 417 -4.67 1.83 -7.83
N VAL A 418 -4.47 3.04 -8.37
CA VAL A 418 -5.35 4.20 -8.13
C VAL A 418 -6.79 3.96 -8.59
N VAL A 419 -7.00 3.27 -9.71
CA VAL A 419 -8.35 3.01 -10.26
C VAL A 419 -9.10 2.04 -9.36
N THR A 420 -8.48 0.93 -9.03
CA THR A 420 -9.04 -0.09 -8.11
C THR A 420 -9.30 0.50 -6.73
N ARG A 421 -8.42 1.40 -6.23
CA ARG A 421 -8.61 2.10 -4.96
C ARG A 421 -9.86 3.01 -4.99
N LYS A 422 -10.05 3.81 -6.04
CA LYS A 422 -11.25 4.66 -6.19
C LYS A 422 -12.53 3.83 -6.24
N GLU A 423 -12.53 2.73 -6.97
CA GLU A 423 -13.66 1.80 -7.02
C GLU A 423 -13.99 1.23 -5.63
N PHE A 424 -12.97 0.83 -4.88
CA PHE A 424 -13.11 0.34 -3.51
C PHE A 424 -13.78 1.38 -2.60
N TRP A 425 -13.34 2.64 -2.67
CA TRP A 425 -13.94 3.75 -1.90
C TRP A 425 -15.38 4.04 -2.30
N CYS A 426 -15.75 3.92 -3.59
CA CYS A 426 -17.15 4.01 -4.03
C CYS A 426 -18.02 2.93 -3.39
N HIS A 427 -17.50 1.70 -3.26
CA HIS A 427 -18.23 0.64 -2.56
C HIS A 427 -18.41 0.95 -1.08
N LEU A 428 -17.38 1.45 -0.40
CA LEU A 428 -17.48 1.82 1.02
C LEU A 428 -18.47 2.95 1.26
N ARG A 429 -18.45 4.01 0.43
CA ARG A 429 -19.37 5.13 0.55
C ARG A 429 -20.83 4.67 0.37
N ALA A 430 -21.12 3.85 -0.63
CA ALA A 430 -22.45 3.31 -0.86
C ALA A 430 -22.95 2.42 0.30
N LEU A 431 -22.06 1.66 0.96
CA LEU A 431 -22.40 0.88 2.16
C LEU A 431 -22.69 1.80 3.36
N ALA A 432 -21.87 2.84 3.56
CA ALA A 432 -22.07 3.81 4.63
C ALA A 432 -23.41 4.55 4.51
N GLU A 433 -23.79 4.97 3.29
CA GLU A 433 -25.09 5.57 2.98
C GLU A 433 -26.27 4.64 3.29
N LYS A 434 -26.06 3.32 3.27
CA LYS A 434 -27.05 2.33 3.73
C LYS A 434 -27.05 2.12 5.25
N GLY A 435 -26.17 2.79 5.98
CA GLY A 435 -26.07 2.74 7.43
C GLY A 435 -25.03 1.78 7.96
N VAL A 436 -24.18 1.15 7.11
CA VAL A 436 -23.05 0.33 7.57
C VAL A 436 -22.01 1.25 8.18
N THR A 437 -21.61 0.97 9.40
CA THR A 437 -20.53 1.72 10.08
C THR A 437 -19.19 1.15 9.68
N ILE A 438 -18.27 1.99 9.22
CA ILE A 438 -16.98 1.53 8.68
C ILE A 438 -15.83 2.11 9.50
N LEU A 439 -14.96 1.23 10.01
CA LEU A 439 -13.68 1.60 10.58
C LEU A 439 -12.56 1.14 9.65
N ILE A 440 -11.77 2.08 9.19
CA ILE A 440 -10.63 1.79 8.32
C ILE A 440 -9.33 2.27 8.93
N THR A 441 -8.29 1.44 8.89
CA THR A 441 -6.92 1.91 9.12
C THR A 441 -6.27 2.19 7.80
N THR A 442 -5.60 3.31 7.68
CA THR A 442 -4.79 3.64 6.52
C THR A 442 -3.56 4.46 6.91
N HIS A 443 -2.54 4.37 6.08
CA HIS A 443 -1.40 5.28 6.11
C HIS A 443 -1.40 6.24 4.89
N PHE A 444 -2.41 6.13 4.02
CA PHE A 444 -2.57 7.01 2.87
C PHE A 444 -3.31 8.29 3.30
N MET A 445 -2.65 9.44 3.13
CA MET A 445 -3.23 10.72 3.54
C MET A 445 -4.34 11.20 2.60
N ASP A 446 -4.31 10.81 1.34
CA ASP A 446 -5.37 11.06 0.36
C ASP A 446 -6.65 10.27 0.67
N GLU A 447 -6.54 9.08 1.25
CA GLU A 447 -7.69 8.31 1.69
C GLU A 447 -8.44 8.95 2.86
N ALA A 448 -7.75 9.73 3.66
CA ALA A 448 -8.35 10.50 4.74
C ALA A 448 -9.49 11.42 4.24
N GLU A 449 -9.37 11.96 3.03
CA GLU A 449 -10.39 12.83 2.43
C GLU A 449 -11.73 12.11 2.15
N TYR A 450 -11.74 10.77 2.09
CA TYR A 450 -12.94 9.98 1.93
C TYR A 450 -13.62 9.62 3.26
N CYS A 451 -12.98 9.87 4.40
CA CYS A 451 -13.52 9.60 5.73
C CYS A 451 -14.42 10.75 6.20
N ASP A 452 -15.47 10.43 6.96
CA ASP A 452 -16.31 11.43 7.61
C ASP A 452 -15.60 12.03 8.83
N ASN A 453 -14.94 11.19 9.63
CA ASN A 453 -14.04 11.59 10.72
C ASN A 453 -12.78 10.74 10.73
N ILE A 454 -11.73 11.33 11.32
CA ILE A 454 -10.41 10.72 11.41
C ILE A 454 -9.89 10.86 12.83
N SER A 455 -9.30 9.80 13.35
CA SER A 455 -8.43 9.83 14.53
C SER A 455 -6.98 9.72 14.10
N LEU A 456 -6.19 10.76 14.39
CA LEU A 456 -4.75 10.78 14.10
C LEU A 456 -3.98 10.15 15.24
N PHE A 457 -3.25 9.08 14.93
CA PHE A 457 -2.45 8.30 15.89
C PHE A 457 -0.97 8.63 15.78
N TYR A 458 -0.33 8.89 16.93
CA TYR A 458 1.11 9.06 17.02
C TYR A 458 1.65 8.53 18.34
N LYS A 459 2.71 7.72 18.31
CA LYS A 459 3.39 7.13 19.50
C LYS A 459 2.42 6.46 20.52
N GLY A 460 1.38 5.79 20.01
CA GLY A 460 0.36 5.09 20.80
C GLY A 460 -0.79 5.97 21.29
N GLU A 461 -0.79 7.25 21.00
CA GLU A 461 -1.80 8.23 21.41
C GLU A 461 -2.63 8.72 20.23
N THR A 462 -3.90 9.04 20.49
CA THR A 462 -4.70 9.87 19.59
C THR A 462 -4.32 11.34 19.82
N ILE A 463 -3.77 11.99 18.77
CA ILE A 463 -3.31 13.40 18.88
C ILE A 463 -4.38 14.40 18.41
N ALA A 464 -5.29 13.97 17.53
CA ALA A 464 -6.43 14.79 17.09
C ALA A 464 -7.55 13.89 16.57
N ILE A 465 -8.81 14.35 16.68
CA ILE A 465 -10.00 13.73 16.07
C ILE A 465 -10.84 14.82 15.42
N GLY A 466 -11.30 14.58 14.19
CA GLY A 466 -12.18 15.51 13.49
C GLY A 466 -12.38 15.15 12.03
N THR A 467 -13.18 15.96 11.33
CA THR A 467 -13.32 15.84 9.88
C THR A 467 -12.01 16.23 9.18
N PRO A 468 -11.73 15.74 7.97
CA PRO A 468 -10.53 16.17 7.20
C PRO A 468 -10.39 17.69 7.11
N ALA A 469 -11.50 18.39 6.86
CA ALA A 469 -11.52 19.86 6.78
C ALA A 469 -11.15 20.53 8.11
N ALA A 470 -11.69 20.05 9.24
CA ALA A 470 -11.40 20.58 10.56
C ALA A 470 -9.93 20.35 10.96
N LEU A 471 -9.37 19.18 10.66
CA LEU A 471 -7.97 18.88 10.95
C LEU A 471 -7.00 19.73 10.12
N LYS A 472 -7.29 19.93 8.83
CA LYS A 472 -6.53 20.87 7.96
C LYS A 472 -6.59 22.29 8.50
N GLN A 473 -7.76 22.78 8.88
CA GLN A 473 -7.92 24.10 9.48
C GLN A 473 -7.16 24.24 10.81
N GLN A 474 -7.23 23.24 11.69
CA GLN A 474 -6.50 23.21 12.98
C GLN A 474 -4.98 23.30 12.77
N ALA A 475 -4.46 22.64 11.76
CA ALA A 475 -3.05 22.64 11.42
C ALA A 475 -2.61 23.89 10.64
N GLY A 476 -3.54 24.62 10.01
CA GLY A 476 -3.22 25.69 9.05
C GLY A 476 -2.68 25.15 7.73
N ALA A 477 -3.08 23.95 7.33
CA ALA A 477 -2.56 23.20 6.18
C ALA A 477 -3.59 23.12 5.04
N THR A 478 -3.09 22.89 3.82
CA THR A 478 -3.93 22.73 2.63
C THR A 478 -4.23 21.26 2.32
N THR A 479 -3.33 20.36 2.69
CA THR A 479 -3.46 18.91 2.49
C THR A 479 -3.49 18.16 3.82
N MET A 480 -4.04 16.95 3.82
CA MET A 480 -4.03 16.10 5.02
C MET A 480 -2.61 15.66 5.40
N GLU A 481 -1.70 15.52 4.44
CA GLU A 481 -0.30 15.19 4.72
C GLU A 481 0.41 16.33 5.48
N GLU A 482 0.26 17.58 5.02
CA GLU A 482 0.78 18.76 5.72
C GLU A 482 0.16 18.89 7.12
N ALA A 483 -1.16 18.69 7.23
CA ALA A 483 -1.87 18.75 8.50
C ALA A 483 -1.33 17.73 9.51
N PHE A 484 -1.12 16.52 9.05
CA PHE A 484 -0.60 15.43 9.88
C PHE A 484 0.82 15.73 10.39
N ILE A 485 1.72 16.18 9.52
CA ILE A 485 3.10 16.55 9.87
C ILE A 485 3.11 17.69 10.88
N GLU A 486 2.32 18.72 10.65
CA GLU A 486 2.25 19.89 11.54
C GLU A 486 1.72 19.51 12.92
N LEU A 487 0.68 18.67 13.01
CA LEU A 487 0.12 18.20 14.28
C LEU A 487 1.11 17.32 15.06
N ILE A 488 1.92 16.52 14.36
CA ILE A 488 3.01 15.75 14.99
C ILE A 488 4.09 16.70 15.54
N ASN A 489 4.54 17.68 14.75
CA ASN A 489 5.57 18.63 15.18
C ASN A 489 5.14 19.40 16.44
N ARG A 490 3.87 19.84 16.50
CA ARG A 490 3.31 20.49 17.70
C ARG A 490 3.33 19.54 18.90
N LYS A 491 2.94 18.27 18.69
CA LYS A 491 2.95 17.27 19.77
C LYS A 491 4.35 16.97 20.28
N ASP A 492 5.34 16.88 19.39
CA ASP A 492 6.73 16.64 19.79
C ASP A 492 7.34 17.85 20.50
N ALA A 493 7.01 19.08 20.07
CA ALA A 493 7.39 20.31 20.77
C ALA A 493 6.80 20.39 22.19
N GLU A 494 5.52 20.07 22.35
CA GLU A 494 4.87 19.97 23.69
C GLU A 494 5.51 18.93 24.60
N SER A 495 6.03 17.84 24.03
CA SER A 495 6.66 16.74 24.76
C SER A 495 8.14 16.99 25.10
N GLY A 496 8.72 18.12 24.69
CA GLY A 496 10.13 18.46 24.92
C GLY A 496 11.11 17.56 24.15
N LEU A 497 10.68 17.00 23.04
CA LEU A 497 11.46 16.07 22.18
C LEU A 497 12.07 16.75 20.96
N LEU A 498 11.92 18.09 20.83
CA LEU A 498 12.62 18.95 19.85
C LEU A 498 13.70 19.77 20.53
#